data_8f961f604792f3d33ca3a8d6e750c2fc
#
_entry.id   8f961f604792f3d33ca3a8d6e750c2fc
#
_cell.length_a   1.000
_cell.length_b   1.000
_cell.length_c   1.000
_cell.angle_alpha   90.00
_cell.angle_beta   90.00
_cell.angle_gamma   90.00
#
_symmetry.space_group_name_H-M   'P 1'
#
loop_
_entity.id
_entity.type
_entity.pdbx_description
1 polymer ?
#
loop_
_entity_poly.entity_id
_entity_poly.type
_entity_poly.pdbx_seq_one_letter_code
_entity_poly.pdbx_strand_id
1 'polypeptide(L)'
;MLAFPCNQFGAQEPGSNEEILEFARSKYDVNFPMFAKIDVNGDGAVELYKLLKQAAPDEEGNEDIPWNFTKFLVDGNGKVLGRFGPKVTPEELEPKLRELL
;
A
#
# COMPACT_ATOMS: atom_id res chain seq x y z
N MET A 1 -4.11 -2.05 9.52
CA MET A 1 -3.66 -1.46 8.24
C MET A 1 -2.23 -0.97 8.38
N LEU A 2 -1.40 -1.20 7.38
CA LEU A 2 -0.03 -0.72 7.34
C LEU A 2 0.12 0.22 6.14
N ALA A 3 0.69 1.40 6.34
CA ALA A 3 0.86 2.41 5.29
C ALA A 3 2.33 2.58 4.91
N PHE A 4 2.60 2.56 3.61
CA PHE A 4 3.94 2.74 3.04
C PHE A 4 3.92 3.94 2.09
N PRO A 5 4.34 5.14 2.53
CA PRO A 5 4.37 6.33 1.67
C PRO A 5 5.31 6.13 0.48
N CYS A 6 4.94 6.71 -0.67
CA CYS A 6 5.72 6.59 -1.90
C CYS A 6 5.60 7.89 -2.71
N ASN A 7 6.70 8.34 -3.30
CA ASN A 7 6.74 9.57 -4.11
C ASN A 7 6.77 9.30 -5.62
N GLN A 8 6.62 8.04 -6.06
CA GLN A 8 6.73 7.68 -7.47
C GLN A 8 5.49 8.03 -8.30
N PHE A 9 4.38 8.43 -7.65
CA PHE A 9 3.12 8.69 -8.34
C PHE A 9 2.79 10.18 -8.27
N GLY A 10 3.15 10.92 -9.32
CA GLY A 10 2.88 12.34 -9.43
C GLY A 10 3.65 13.20 -8.42
N ALA A 11 4.70 12.64 -7.79
CA ALA A 11 5.50 13.33 -6.77
C ALA A 11 4.63 13.99 -5.67
N GLN A 12 3.62 13.27 -5.20
CA GLN A 12 2.67 13.77 -4.21
C GLN A 12 3.13 13.59 -2.75
N GLU A 13 4.26 12.90 -2.53
CA GLU A 13 4.85 12.68 -1.21
C GLU A 13 6.32 13.12 -1.16
N PRO A 14 6.63 14.40 -1.45
CA PRO A 14 8.03 14.86 -1.52
C PRO A 14 8.68 15.11 -0.17
N GLY A 15 7.90 15.18 0.91
CA GLY A 15 8.40 15.48 2.24
C GLY A 15 9.26 14.40 2.86
N SER A 16 9.90 14.71 3.98
CA SER A 16 10.63 13.74 4.79
C SER A 16 9.65 12.77 5.46
N ASN A 17 10.17 11.66 5.99
CA ASN A 17 9.33 10.69 6.72
C ASN A 17 8.60 11.35 7.90
N GLU A 18 9.28 12.24 8.62
CA GLU A 18 8.68 12.96 9.75
C GLU A 18 7.57 13.91 9.32
N GLU A 19 7.78 14.65 8.22
CA GLU A 19 6.81 15.57 7.68
C GLU A 19 5.56 14.84 7.17
N ILE A 20 5.75 13.70 6.50
CA ILE A 20 4.65 12.87 5.99
C ILE A 20 3.81 12.34 7.16
N LEU A 21 4.46 11.82 8.19
CA LEU A 21 3.79 11.28 9.37
C LEU A 21 2.98 12.37 10.10
N GLU A 22 3.58 13.53 10.30
CA GLU A 22 2.91 14.65 10.95
C GLU A 22 1.71 15.14 10.14
N PHE A 23 1.85 15.25 8.83
CA PHE A 23 0.77 15.64 7.93
C PHE A 23 -0.40 14.67 8.00
N ALA A 24 -0.13 13.37 7.95
CA ALA A 24 -1.18 12.35 8.00
C ALA A 24 -1.91 12.36 9.34
N ARG A 25 -1.17 12.49 10.44
CA ARG A 25 -1.77 12.49 11.79
C ARG A 25 -2.54 13.78 12.09
N SER A 26 -2.00 14.94 11.70
CA SER A 26 -2.64 16.22 12.03
C SER A 26 -3.82 16.54 11.12
N LYS A 27 -3.78 16.16 9.84
CA LYS A 27 -4.83 16.49 8.88
C LYS A 27 -5.87 15.40 8.71
N TYR A 28 -5.47 14.12 8.78
CA TYR A 28 -6.35 12.98 8.52
C TYR A 28 -6.54 12.08 9.73
N ASP A 29 -5.96 12.44 10.86
CA ASP A 29 -6.10 11.69 12.12
C ASP A 29 -5.74 10.19 11.98
N VAL A 30 -4.68 9.90 11.23
CA VAL A 30 -4.21 8.55 11.01
C VAL A 30 -3.70 7.95 12.31
N ASN A 31 -4.22 6.78 12.70
CA ASN A 31 -3.86 6.11 13.94
C ASN A 31 -3.30 4.69 13.74
N PHE A 32 -3.07 4.27 12.50
CA PHE A 32 -2.44 2.98 12.20
C PHE A 32 -0.94 3.19 11.88
N PRO A 33 -0.12 2.10 11.91
CA PRO A 33 1.31 2.23 11.63
C PRO A 33 1.61 2.79 10.25
N MET A 34 2.53 3.76 10.19
CA MET A 34 3.08 4.32 8.96
C MET A 34 4.58 4.07 8.93
N PHE A 35 5.05 3.51 7.83
CA PHE A 35 6.45 3.20 7.65
C PHE A 35 7.18 4.30 6.89
N ALA A 36 8.50 4.18 6.79
CA ALA A 36 9.31 5.12 6.02
C ALA A 36 8.92 5.11 4.54
N LYS A 37 9.12 6.24 3.88
CA LYS A 37 8.86 6.38 2.45
C LYS A 37 9.74 5.39 1.66
N ILE A 38 9.14 4.70 0.67
CA ILE A 38 9.79 3.67 -0.12
C ILE A 38 9.49 3.87 -1.61
N ASP A 39 10.23 3.15 -2.45
CA ASP A 39 9.87 2.94 -3.84
C ASP A 39 9.19 1.58 -3.97
N VAL A 40 8.18 1.49 -4.80
CA VAL A 40 7.38 0.28 -5.03
C VAL A 40 7.55 -0.30 -6.43
N ASN A 41 8.04 0.51 -7.38
CA ASN A 41 8.30 0.11 -8.77
C ASN A 41 9.76 0.34 -9.13
N GLY A 42 10.26 -0.41 -10.13
CA GLY A 42 11.60 -0.27 -10.65
C GLY A 42 12.66 -0.98 -9.79
N ASP A 43 13.93 -0.75 -10.12
CA ASP A 43 15.03 -1.44 -9.46
C ASP A 43 15.22 -1.03 -8.00
N GLY A 44 14.76 0.17 -7.64
CA GLY A 44 14.84 0.68 -6.27
C GLY A 44 13.71 0.22 -5.36
N ALA A 45 12.76 -0.58 -5.86
CA ALA A 45 11.64 -1.04 -5.05
C ALA A 45 12.13 -1.92 -3.88
N VAL A 46 11.49 -1.75 -2.72
CA VAL A 46 11.81 -2.57 -1.55
C VAL A 46 11.38 -4.02 -1.78
N GLU A 47 12.09 -4.95 -1.14
CA GLU A 47 11.86 -6.39 -1.32
C GLU A 47 10.42 -6.81 -1.03
N LEU A 48 9.79 -6.23 0.00
CA LEU A 48 8.40 -6.51 0.33
C LEU A 48 7.47 -6.29 -0.87
N TYR A 49 7.61 -5.16 -1.56
CA TYR A 49 6.76 -4.86 -2.71
C TYR A 49 7.10 -5.70 -3.93
N LYS A 50 8.35 -6.10 -4.11
CA LYS A 50 8.72 -7.05 -5.18
C LYS A 50 7.99 -8.38 -4.98
N LEU A 51 7.93 -8.87 -3.75
CA LEU A 51 7.22 -10.10 -3.42
C LEU A 51 5.70 -9.95 -3.58
N LEU A 52 5.13 -8.85 -3.09
CA LEU A 52 3.69 -8.59 -3.20
C LEU A 52 3.24 -8.51 -4.67
N LYS A 53 3.98 -7.78 -5.49
CA LYS A 53 3.65 -7.61 -6.91
C LYS A 53 3.74 -8.93 -7.68
N GLN A 54 4.75 -9.74 -7.36
CA GLN A 54 4.92 -11.04 -8.00
C GLN A 54 3.80 -12.01 -7.59
N ALA A 55 3.39 -11.97 -6.32
CA ALA A 55 2.35 -12.85 -5.80
C ALA A 55 0.95 -12.48 -6.29
N ALA A 56 0.70 -11.20 -6.54
CA ALA A 56 -0.63 -10.71 -6.95
C ALA A 56 -0.50 -9.62 -8.01
N PRO A 57 -0.26 -9.97 -9.29
CA PRO A 57 -0.33 -9.01 -10.39
C PRO A 57 -1.78 -8.55 -10.60
N ASP A 58 -1.97 -7.51 -11.41
CA ASP A 58 -3.32 -7.05 -11.74
C ASP A 58 -4.03 -8.00 -12.71
N GLU A 59 -5.27 -7.68 -13.08
CA GLU A 59 -6.08 -8.52 -13.96
C GLU A 59 -5.47 -8.73 -15.35
N GLU A 60 -4.63 -7.80 -15.80
CA GLU A 60 -3.94 -7.87 -17.10
C GLU A 60 -2.58 -8.54 -17.00
N GLY A 61 -2.18 -8.98 -15.81
CA GLY A 61 -0.89 -9.60 -15.57
C GLY A 61 0.25 -8.63 -15.31
N ASN A 62 -0.04 -7.34 -15.15
CA ASN A 62 0.98 -6.35 -14.84
C ASN A 62 1.33 -6.40 -13.35
N GLU A 63 2.63 -6.41 -13.04
CA GLU A 63 3.11 -6.42 -11.67
C GLU A 63 3.25 -5.03 -11.07
N ASP A 64 3.58 -4.02 -11.87
CA ASP A 64 3.81 -2.66 -11.39
C ASP A 64 2.59 -2.06 -10.70
N ILE A 65 2.85 -1.27 -9.66
CA ILE A 65 1.82 -0.52 -8.95
C ILE A 65 1.44 0.69 -9.83
N PRO A 66 0.16 0.83 -10.20
CA PRO A 66 -0.23 1.89 -11.14
C PRO A 66 -0.35 3.28 -10.51
N TRP A 67 -0.71 3.37 -9.23
CA TRP A 67 -0.94 4.65 -8.59
C TRP A 67 -1.01 4.52 -7.07
N ASN A 68 -1.16 5.66 -6.39
CA ASN A 68 -1.36 5.73 -4.93
C ASN A 68 -2.59 4.92 -4.50
N PHE A 69 -2.60 4.49 -3.26
CA PHE A 69 -3.71 3.75 -2.61
C PHE A 69 -4.00 2.37 -3.20
N THR A 70 -3.05 1.80 -3.92
CA THR A 70 -3.11 0.37 -4.26
C THR A 70 -2.93 -0.44 -2.97
N LYS A 71 -3.74 -1.46 -2.79
CA LYS A 71 -3.82 -2.24 -1.56
C LYS A 71 -3.53 -3.71 -1.83
N PHE A 72 -2.88 -4.35 -0.87
CA PHE A 72 -2.70 -5.81 -0.88
C PHE A 72 -3.32 -6.37 0.40
N LEU A 73 -4.04 -7.46 0.27
CA LEU A 73 -4.61 -8.19 1.40
C LEU A 73 -3.74 -9.41 1.71
N VAL A 74 -3.26 -9.49 2.95
CA VAL A 74 -2.36 -10.57 3.40
C VAL A 74 -2.98 -11.20 4.64
N ASP A 75 -2.99 -12.54 4.69
CA ASP A 75 -3.53 -13.25 5.85
C ASP A 75 -2.50 -13.34 7.00
N GLY A 76 -2.91 -13.94 8.13
CA GLY A 76 -2.06 -14.09 9.31
C GLY A 76 -0.85 -14.99 9.10
N ASN A 77 -0.82 -15.77 8.03
CA ASN A 77 0.30 -16.66 7.68
C ASN A 77 1.23 -16.05 6.64
N GLY A 78 0.99 -14.80 6.22
CA GLY A 78 1.81 -14.12 5.22
C GLY A 78 1.42 -14.42 3.78
N LYS A 79 0.30 -15.11 3.55
CA LYS A 79 -0.16 -15.41 2.19
C LYS A 79 -0.87 -14.18 1.60
N VAL A 80 -0.47 -13.78 0.40
CA VAL A 80 -1.10 -12.67 -0.31
C VAL A 80 -2.40 -13.17 -0.96
N LEU A 81 -3.53 -12.63 -0.51
CA LEU A 81 -4.86 -13.06 -0.95
C LEU A 81 -5.37 -12.27 -2.14
N GLY A 82 -4.86 -11.07 -2.38
CA GLY A 82 -5.28 -10.28 -3.52
C GLY A 82 -4.70 -8.88 -3.55
N ARG A 83 -4.91 -8.24 -4.69
CA ARG A 83 -4.54 -6.84 -4.95
C ARG A 83 -5.81 -6.06 -5.26
N PHE A 84 -5.91 -4.85 -4.74
CA PHE A 84 -7.05 -3.96 -4.94
C PHE A 84 -6.57 -2.60 -5.39
N GLY A 85 -7.21 -2.06 -6.44
CA GLY A 85 -6.84 -0.77 -7.01
C GLY A 85 -7.20 0.41 -6.11
N PRO A 86 -6.77 1.62 -6.51
CA PRO A 86 -7.01 2.84 -5.72
C PRO A 86 -8.48 3.14 -5.44
N LYS A 87 -9.38 2.74 -6.32
CA LYS A 87 -10.81 3.01 -6.19
C LYS A 87 -11.52 2.13 -5.16
N VAL A 88 -10.92 1.01 -4.77
CA VAL A 88 -11.49 0.14 -3.75
C VAL A 88 -11.23 0.73 -2.38
N THR A 89 -12.29 1.10 -1.66
CA THR A 89 -12.18 1.74 -0.37
C THR A 89 -11.92 0.72 0.75
N PRO A 90 -11.38 1.15 1.90
CA PRO A 90 -11.25 0.27 3.06
C PRO A 90 -12.60 -0.32 3.51
N GLU A 91 -13.68 0.44 3.40
CA GLU A 91 -15.03 -0.02 3.75
C GLU A 91 -15.47 -1.18 2.85
N GLU A 92 -15.12 -1.15 1.56
CA GLU A 92 -15.42 -2.24 0.63
C GLU A 92 -14.63 -3.50 0.95
N LEU A 93 -13.44 -3.38 1.55
CA LEU A 93 -12.62 -4.50 1.95
C LEU A 93 -13.02 -5.09 3.31
N GLU A 94 -13.76 -4.36 4.12
CA GLU A 94 -14.11 -4.77 5.47
C GLU A 94 -14.75 -6.17 5.55
N PRO A 95 -15.74 -6.52 4.69
CA PRO A 95 -16.34 -7.86 4.74
C PRO A 95 -15.32 -8.98 4.54
N LYS A 96 -14.35 -8.78 3.64
CA LYS A 96 -13.28 -9.76 3.40
C LYS A 96 -12.35 -9.88 4.60
N LEU A 97 -12.04 -8.77 5.25
CA LEU A 97 -11.21 -8.76 6.45
C LEU A 97 -11.90 -9.50 7.60
N ARG A 98 -13.19 -9.33 7.76
CA ARG A 98 -13.98 -10.00 8.79
C ARG A 98 -14.00 -11.52 8.62
N GLU A 99 -14.04 -12.00 7.39
CA GLU A 99 -13.97 -13.43 7.09
C GLU A 99 -12.64 -14.06 7.51
N LEU A 100 -11.57 -13.27 7.59
CA LEU A 100 -10.22 -13.73 7.93
C LEU A 100 -9.95 -13.68 9.44
N LEU A 101 -10.75 -12.98 10.18
CA LEU A 101 -10.63 -12.85 11.65
C LEU A 101 -11.48 -13.95 12.38
#